data_09c3613c5468c3c6139e64ed2c7801ca
#
_entry.id   09c3613c5468c3c6139e64ed2c7801ca
#
_cell.length_a   1.000
_cell.length_b   1.000
_cell.length_c   1.000
_cell.angle_alpha   90.00
_cell.angle_beta   90.00
_cell.angle_gamma   90.00
#
_symmetry.space_group_name_H-M   'P 1'
#
loop_
_entity.id
_entity.type
_entity.pdbx_description
1 polymer ?
#
loop_
_entity_poly.entity_id
_entity_poly.type
_entity_poly.pdbx_seq_one_letter_code
_entity_poly.pdbx_strand_id
1 'polypeptide(L)'
;MTLGRIHGYLGRLEEGVVDEVRPERHGVALLTPSLPLVWQLNALRVEDPAAGPVTLVEEADRALADLGHRKLVVHDADLGVRLARPLAATGWNVLRLLVMVRDRPPERAVARDAGAEVDRRTGAAGLAAFRREQPFGWPEEAVDQLAAMDERYDRAALARDFASPVREPACVCRLYRADGLAQIDEVGTVEARRGEGHASAAVLAAADAAAAEGCDPVFLLTDASDWPHKWYRTLGFSEIGSVYEFLKLPLGGARP
;
A
#
# COMPACT_ATOMS: atom_id res chain seq x y z
N MET A 1 -0.05 20.39 7.37
CA MET A 1 -1.46 19.99 7.56
C MET A 1 -1.86 18.78 6.71
N THR A 2 -1.61 18.72 5.41
CA THR A 2 -2.03 17.61 4.52
C THR A 2 -1.41 16.26 4.89
N LEU A 3 -0.09 16.20 5.10
CA LEU A 3 0.60 14.95 5.45
C LEU A 3 0.07 14.34 6.75
N GLY A 4 -0.19 15.13 7.79
CA GLY A 4 -0.77 14.63 9.05
C GLY A 4 -2.19 14.05 8.88
N ARG A 5 -3.01 14.61 7.96
CA ARG A 5 -4.32 14.02 7.63
C ARG A 5 -4.15 12.66 6.95
N ILE A 6 -3.16 12.52 6.05
CA ILE A 6 -2.85 11.24 5.39
C ILE A 6 -2.35 10.22 6.41
N HIS A 7 -1.44 10.57 7.32
CA HIS A 7 -0.99 9.66 8.38
C HIS A 7 -2.16 9.20 9.27
N GLY A 8 -3.05 10.12 9.64
CA GLY A 8 -4.26 9.77 10.39
C GLY A 8 -5.20 8.84 9.61
N TYR A 9 -5.34 9.05 8.30
CA TYR A 9 -6.12 8.17 7.42
C TYR A 9 -5.49 6.77 7.36
N LEU A 10 -4.18 6.68 7.09
CA LEU A 10 -3.45 5.39 7.03
C LEU A 10 -3.61 4.62 8.33
N GLY A 11 -3.38 5.27 9.49
CA GLY A 11 -3.51 4.63 10.79
C GLY A 11 -4.90 4.06 11.04
N ARG A 12 -5.97 4.82 10.75
CA ARG A 12 -7.35 4.32 10.90
C ARG A 12 -7.69 3.20 9.93
N LEU A 13 -7.20 3.27 8.69
CA LEU A 13 -7.41 2.22 7.71
C LEU A 13 -6.70 0.94 8.13
N GLU A 14 -5.44 1.02 8.55
CA GLU A 14 -4.67 -0.10 9.09
C GLU A 14 -5.38 -0.77 10.27
N GLU A 15 -5.87 0.02 11.23
CA GLU A 15 -6.63 -0.49 12.38
C GLU A 15 -7.98 -1.11 12.00
N GLY A 16 -8.64 -0.54 10.99
CA GLY A 16 -9.95 -1.00 10.51
C GLY A 16 -9.94 -2.34 9.77
N VAL A 17 -8.77 -2.81 9.30
CA VAL A 17 -8.64 -4.03 8.48
C VAL A 17 -8.07 -5.23 9.24
N VAL A 18 -7.58 -5.06 10.46
CA VAL A 18 -7.00 -6.12 11.28
C VAL A 18 -8.00 -6.73 12.26
N ASP A 19 -7.69 -7.92 12.79
CA ASP A 19 -8.52 -8.57 13.80
C ASP A 19 -8.32 -7.98 15.20
N GLU A 20 -7.08 -7.55 15.50
CA GLU A 20 -6.69 -7.06 16.80
C GLU A 20 -5.74 -5.86 16.68
N VAL A 21 -6.02 -4.80 17.42
CA VAL A 21 -5.10 -3.68 17.66
C VAL A 21 -4.67 -3.75 19.12
N ARG A 22 -3.42 -4.10 19.38
CA ARG A 22 -2.88 -4.26 20.72
C ARG A 22 -1.89 -3.17 21.06
N PRO A 23 -2.13 -2.39 22.13
CA PRO A 23 -1.18 -1.39 22.60
C PRO A 23 0.17 -2.03 22.95
N GLU A 24 1.23 -1.40 22.51
CA GLU A 24 2.62 -1.75 22.80
C GLU A 24 3.36 -0.52 23.35
N ARG A 25 4.57 -0.70 23.84
CA ARG A 25 5.32 0.38 24.50
C ARG A 25 5.59 1.58 23.59
N HIS A 26 5.91 1.32 22.32
CA HIS A 26 6.30 2.38 21.37
C HIS A 26 5.29 2.52 20.21
N GLY A 27 4.07 1.96 20.36
CA GLY A 27 3.04 2.05 19.34
C GLY A 27 1.95 1.01 19.50
N VAL A 28 1.54 0.38 18.40
CA VAL A 28 0.49 -0.64 18.39
C VAL A 28 0.88 -1.83 17.53
N ALA A 29 0.61 -3.05 18.00
CA ALA A 29 0.66 -4.25 17.18
C ALA A 29 -0.68 -4.39 16.43
N LEU A 30 -0.59 -4.49 15.13
CA LEU A 30 -1.67 -4.77 14.20
C LEU A 30 -1.60 -6.26 13.88
N LEU A 31 -2.65 -7.02 14.19
CA LEU A 31 -2.59 -8.47 14.12
C LEU A 31 -3.79 -9.06 13.40
N THR A 32 -3.51 -9.97 12.48
CA THR A 32 -4.51 -10.77 11.76
C THR A 32 -4.00 -12.21 11.67
N PRO A 33 -4.11 -13.00 12.77
CA PRO A 33 -3.57 -14.36 12.83
C PRO A 33 -4.18 -15.30 11.78
N SER A 34 -5.41 -15.02 11.32
CA SER A 34 -6.08 -15.78 10.26
C SER A 34 -5.46 -15.60 8.87
N LEU A 35 -4.63 -14.56 8.66
CA LEU A 35 -3.96 -14.24 7.40
C LEU A 35 -2.44 -14.03 7.63
N PRO A 36 -1.71 -15.06 8.08
CA PRO A 36 -0.31 -14.92 8.52
C PRO A 36 0.66 -14.59 7.38
N LEU A 37 0.30 -14.86 6.13
CA LEU A 37 1.12 -14.55 4.96
C LEU A 37 0.92 -13.11 4.46
N VAL A 38 -0.10 -12.40 4.97
CA VAL A 38 -0.34 -10.99 4.63
C VAL A 38 0.38 -10.10 5.63
N TRP A 39 1.59 -9.72 5.31
CA TRP A 39 2.47 -8.96 6.22
C TRP A 39 1.97 -7.53 6.50
N GLN A 40 1.17 -6.96 5.60
CA GLN A 40 0.54 -5.65 5.79
C GLN A 40 -0.44 -5.62 6.96
N LEU A 41 -1.09 -6.78 7.25
CA LEU A 41 -2.05 -6.92 8.34
C LEU A 41 -1.42 -7.47 9.63
N ASN A 42 -0.09 -7.64 9.66
CA ASN A 42 0.66 -8.23 10.76
C ASN A 42 1.95 -7.45 10.99
N ALA A 43 1.88 -6.34 11.73
CA ALA A 43 2.99 -5.41 11.90
C ALA A 43 2.96 -4.71 13.27
N LEU A 44 4.09 -4.19 13.69
CA LEU A 44 4.18 -3.18 14.75
C LEU A 44 4.22 -1.79 14.10
N ARG A 45 3.15 -0.99 14.24
CA ARG A 45 3.17 0.41 13.88
C ARG A 45 3.78 1.22 15.00
N VAL A 46 4.86 1.94 14.69
CA VAL A 46 5.61 2.72 15.66
C VAL A 46 5.06 4.13 15.72
N GLU A 47 4.70 4.58 16.92
CA GLU A 47 4.11 5.90 17.18
C GLU A 47 5.01 6.80 18.03
N ASP A 48 5.96 6.22 18.79
CA ASP A 48 6.91 6.97 19.59
C ASP A 48 8.11 7.45 18.73
N PRO A 49 8.23 8.77 18.46
CA PRO A 49 9.31 9.30 17.66
C PRO A 49 10.69 9.17 18.33
N ALA A 50 10.75 8.86 19.62
CA ALA A 50 11.99 8.69 20.37
C ALA A 50 12.48 7.23 20.38
N ALA A 51 11.70 6.28 19.84
CA ALA A 51 12.03 4.86 19.87
C ALA A 51 13.35 4.54 19.16
N GLY A 52 14.15 3.66 19.77
CA GLY A 52 15.44 3.22 19.23
C GLY A 52 15.35 1.87 18.52
N PRO A 53 16.31 1.57 17.62
CA PRO A 53 16.24 0.33 16.81
C PRO A 53 16.29 -0.94 17.64
N VAL A 54 17.07 -0.98 18.73
CA VAL A 54 17.20 -2.19 19.57
C VAL A 54 15.88 -2.49 20.27
N THR A 55 15.28 -1.50 20.91
CA THR A 55 14.01 -1.69 21.63
C THR A 55 12.86 -2.05 20.67
N LEU A 56 12.85 -1.47 19.46
CA LEU A 56 11.83 -1.80 18.45
C LEU A 56 11.98 -3.23 17.92
N VAL A 57 13.21 -3.73 17.75
CA VAL A 57 13.44 -5.13 17.37
C VAL A 57 12.93 -6.08 18.46
N GLU A 58 13.30 -5.85 19.72
CA GLU A 58 12.83 -6.65 20.85
C GLU A 58 11.29 -6.63 20.98
N GLU A 59 10.67 -5.47 20.75
CA GLU A 59 9.23 -5.31 20.79
C GLU A 59 8.54 -6.05 19.62
N ALA A 60 9.05 -5.93 18.41
CA ALA A 60 8.55 -6.66 17.25
C ALA A 60 8.72 -8.18 17.41
N ASP A 61 9.85 -8.64 17.99
CA ASP A 61 10.08 -10.06 18.26
C ASP A 61 9.08 -10.63 19.24
N ARG A 62 8.68 -9.86 20.25
CA ARG A 62 7.65 -10.24 21.22
C ARG A 62 6.25 -10.13 20.61
N ALA A 63 5.91 -9.00 20.00
CA ALA A 63 4.57 -8.70 19.52
C ALA A 63 4.12 -9.62 18.37
N LEU A 64 5.08 -10.04 17.53
CA LEU A 64 4.85 -10.86 16.33
C LEU A 64 5.47 -12.26 16.46
N ALA A 65 5.62 -12.79 17.71
CA ALA A 65 6.34 -14.02 17.99
C ALA A 65 5.81 -15.24 17.21
N ASP A 66 4.49 -15.32 17.05
CA ASP A 66 3.80 -16.43 16.38
C ASP A 66 3.79 -16.34 14.84
N LEU A 67 4.40 -15.28 14.28
CA LEU A 67 4.44 -15.02 12.85
C LEU A 67 5.81 -15.33 12.25
N GLY A 68 5.84 -15.75 11.00
CA GLY A 68 7.05 -16.07 10.25
C GLY A 68 7.89 -14.85 9.82
N HIS A 69 7.50 -13.64 10.21
CA HIS A 69 8.18 -12.39 9.83
C HIS A 69 8.16 -11.38 10.98
N ARG A 70 8.93 -10.30 10.83
CA ARG A 70 8.87 -9.11 11.66
C ARG A 70 8.69 -7.91 10.76
N LYS A 71 7.66 -7.09 11.01
CA LYS A 71 7.40 -5.88 10.24
C LYS A 71 7.22 -4.69 11.18
N LEU A 72 7.89 -3.57 10.85
CA LEU A 72 7.64 -2.27 11.46
C LEU A 72 7.06 -1.33 10.40
N VAL A 73 6.07 -0.55 10.78
CA VAL A 73 5.50 0.55 9.98
C VAL A 73 5.76 1.85 10.70
N VAL A 74 6.35 2.82 10.03
CA VAL A 74 6.77 4.11 10.61
C VAL A 74 6.28 5.23 9.71
N HIS A 75 5.24 5.94 10.16
CA HIS A 75 4.70 7.08 9.40
C HIS A 75 5.57 8.35 9.58
N ASP A 76 6.31 8.48 10.68
CA ASP A 76 7.25 9.57 10.91
C ASP A 76 8.51 9.38 10.04
N ALA A 77 8.69 10.28 9.06
CA ALA A 77 9.81 10.20 8.12
C ALA A 77 11.18 10.39 8.79
N ASP A 78 11.28 11.24 9.82
CA ASP A 78 12.54 11.50 10.51
C ASP A 78 12.95 10.30 11.36
N LEU A 79 12.00 9.66 12.01
CA LEU A 79 12.23 8.39 12.69
C LEU A 79 12.64 7.30 11.67
N GLY A 80 11.92 7.19 10.56
CA GLY A 80 12.24 6.23 9.50
C GLY A 80 13.67 6.37 8.97
N VAL A 81 14.13 7.60 8.72
CA VAL A 81 15.53 7.90 8.32
C VAL A 81 16.52 7.43 9.38
N ARG A 82 16.25 7.72 10.68
CA ARG A 82 17.16 7.32 11.77
C ARG A 82 17.24 5.80 11.92
N LEU A 83 16.16 5.09 11.70
CA LEU A 83 16.09 3.61 11.82
C LEU A 83 16.66 2.88 10.60
N ALA A 84 16.66 3.49 9.41
CA ALA A 84 16.98 2.81 8.16
C ALA A 84 18.36 2.11 8.17
N ARG A 85 19.42 2.85 8.49
CA ARG A 85 20.78 2.30 8.47
C ARG A 85 21.03 1.25 9.58
N PRO A 86 20.66 1.49 10.85
CA PRO A 86 20.81 0.49 11.91
C PRO A 86 20.04 -0.81 11.63
N LEU A 87 18.80 -0.74 11.18
CA LEU A 87 18.00 -1.93 10.90
C LEU A 87 18.53 -2.69 9.68
N ALA A 88 18.89 -1.99 8.59
CA ALA A 88 19.51 -2.62 7.43
C ALA A 88 20.79 -3.39 7.81
N ALA A 89 21.62 -2.86 8.71
CA ALA A 89 22.84 -3.53 9.18
C ALA A 89 22.57 -4.84 9.94
N THR A 90 21.35 -5.05 10.43
CA THR A 90 20.90 -6.27 11.12
C THR A 90 19.99 -7.17 10.27
N GLY A 91 20.00 -6.96 8.95
CA GLY A 91 19.30 -7.81 7.98
C GLY A 91 17.83 -7.50 7.76
N TRP A 92 17.36 -6.31 8.16
CA TRP A 92 16.03 -5.85 7.79
C TRP A 92 16.02 -5.25 6.38
N ASN A 93 15.04 -5.60 5.59
CA ASN A 93 14.74 -4.89 4.35
C ASN A 93 14.11 -3.55 4.72
N VAL A 94 14.58 -2.48 4.08
CA VAL A 94 14.08 -1.12 4.29
C VAL A 94 13.35 -0.68 3.03
N LEU A 95 12.08 -0.34 3.18
CA LEU A 95 11.25 0.22 2.12
C LEU A 95 10.86 1.63 2.51
N ARG A 96 11.24 2.60 1.70
CA ARG A 96 10.78 3.98 1.79
C ARG A 96 9.68 4.21 0.78
N LEU A 97 8.48 4.49 1.24
CA LEU A 97 7.34 4.81 0.40
C LEU A 97 7.14 6.33 0.36
N LEU A 98 7.16 6.89 -0.83
CA LEU A 98 6.82 8.30 -1.06
C LEU A 98 5.31 8.48 -0.91
N VAL A 99 4.90 9.47 -0.15
CA VAL A 99 3.51 9.94 -0.11
C VAL A 99 3.37 10.97 -1.22
N MET A 100 2.58 10.65 -2.24
CA MET A 100 2.37 11.52 -3.38
C MET A 100 0.91 11.95 -3.48
N VAL A 101 0.65 13.24 -3.61
CA VAL A 101 -0.70 13.81 -3.77
C VAL A 101 -0.91 14.35 -5.16
N ARG A 102 -2.12 14.21 -5.70
CA ARG A 102 -2.49 14.81 -6.97
C ARG A 102 -2.82 16.28 -6.77
N ASP A 103 -1.95 17.16 -7.23
CA ASP A 103 -2.03 18.61 -7.05
C ASP A 103 -2.04 19.41 -8.35
N ARG A 104 -1.88 18.73 -9.50
CA ARG A 104 -1.85 19.34 -10.82
C ARG A 104 -2.44 18.42 -11.90
N PRO A 105 -2.81 18.95 -13.07
CA PRO A 105 -3.21 18.13 -14.21
C PRO A 105 -2.04 17.26 -14.70
N PRO A 106 -2.31 16.17 -15.44
CA PRO A 106 -1.27 15.35 -16.05
C PRO A 106 -0.51 16.17 -17.11
N GLU A 107 0.80 15.90 -17.26
CA GLU A 107 1.68 16.60 -18.21
C GLU A 107 1.29 16.38 -19.68
N ARG A 108 0.64 15.26 -19.96
CA ARG A 108 0.16 14.90 -21.31
C ARG A 108 -1.29 14.43 -21.24
N ALA A 109 -2.03 14.70 -22.29
CA ALA A 109 -3.36 14.12 -22.44
C ALA A 109 -3.25 12.59 -22.50
N VAL A 110 -3.96 11.91 -21.62
CA VAL A 110 -4.12 10.46 -21.64
C VAL A 110 -5.52 10.19 -22.19
N ALA A 111 -5.65 9.15 -23.02
CA ALA A 111 -6.95 8.73 -23.51
C ALA A 111 -7.81 8.25 -22.33
N ARG A 112 -8.61 9.18 -21.78
CA ARG A 112 -9.41 8.94 -20.56
C ARG A 112 -10.51 7.91 -20.76
N ASP A 113 -10.99 7.77 -21.98
CA ASP A 113 -12.07 6.82 -22.33
C ASP A 113 -11.65 5.36 -22.23
N ALA A 114 -10.35 5.08 -22.02
CA ALA A 114 -9.83 3.73 -21.88
C ALA A 114 -9.93 3.17 -20.44
N GLY A 115 -10.13 4.03 -19.43
CA GLY A 115 -10.21 3.65 -18.02
C GLY A 115 -11.53 4.05 -17.39
N ALA A 116 -12.15 3.14 -16.63
CA ALA A 116 -13.37 3.43 -15.89
C ALA A 116 -13.49 2.53 -14.64
N GLU A 117 -14.45 2.86 -13.79
CA GLU A 117 -14.88 2.00 -12.70
C GLU A 117 -15.45 0.69 -13.24
N VAL A 118 -15.12 -0.39 -12.57
CA VAL A 118 -15.62 -1.74 -12.86
C VAL A 118 -16.26 -2.33 -11.61
N ASP A 119 -17.08 -3.35 -11.81
CA ASP A 119 -17.63 -4.10 -10.68
C ASP A 119 -16.53 -4.85 -9.92
N ARG A 120 -16.81 -5.17 -8.66
CA ARG A 120 -15.88 -5.83 -7.74
C ARG A 120 -15.35 -7.16 -8.28
N ARG A 121 -16.16 -7.92 -9.02
CA ARG A 121 -15.76 -9.22 -9.59
C ARG A 121 -14.70 -9.03 -10.67
N THR A 122 -14.90 -8.05 -11.55
CA THR A 122 -13.95 -7.68 -12.59
C THR A 122 -12.64 -7.18 -12.02
N GLY A 123 -12.70 -6.28 -11.01
CA GLY A 123 -11.52 -5.78 -10.30
C GLY A 123 -10.73 -6.90 -9.61
N ALA A 124 -11.41 -7.77 -8.85
CA ALA A 124 -10.78 -8.90 -8.17
C ALA A 124 -10.10 -9.87 -9.13
N ALA A 125 -10.74 -10.17 -10.27
CA ALA A 125 -10.15 -11.05 -11.28
C ALA A 125 -8.87 -10.44 -11.88
N GLY A 126 -8.87 -9.14 -12.16
CA GLY A 126 -7.70 -8.41 -12.66
C GLY A 126 -6.54 -8.38 -11.65
N LEU A 127 -6.84 -8.12 -10.36
CA LEU A 127 -5.83 -8.16 -9.29
C LEU A 127 -5.24 -9.57 -9.13
N ALA A 128 -6.06 -10.61 -9.12
CA ALA A 128 -5.60 -11.98 -9.02
C ALA A 128 -4.70 -12.38 -10.21
N ALA A 129 -5.05 -11.95 -11.42
CA ALA A 129 -4.21 -12.17 -12.60
C ALA A 129 -2.85 -11.48 -12.46
N PHE A 130 -2.84 -10.20 -12.08
CA PHE A 130 -1.61 -9.44 -11.82
C PHE A 130 -0.75 -10.06 -10.72
N ARG A 131 -1.35 -10.48 -9.60
CA ARG A 131 -0.63 -11.07 -8.46
C ARG A 131 0.04 -12.41 -8.83
N ARG A 132 -0.59 -13.24 -9.67
CA ARG A 132 0.01 -14.49 -10.15
C ARG A 132 1.21 -14.28 -11.07
N GLU A 133 1.31 -13.15 -11.75
CA GLU A 133 2.46 -12.81 -12.60
C GLU A 133 3.64 -12.22 -11.82
N GLN A 134 3.49 -11.98 -10.50
CA GLN A 134 4.59 -11.41 -9.73
C GLN A 134 5.77 -12.38 -9.64
N PRO A 135 7.02 -11.89 -9.82
CA PRO A 135 8.22 -12.75 -9.88
C PRO A 135 8.57 -13.43 -8.55
N PHE A 136 7.83 -13.14 -7.50
CA PHE A 136 8.05 -13.71 -6.16
C PHE A 136 7.51 -15.15 -6.03
N GLY A 137 6.77 -15.66 -7.02
CA GLY A 137 6.22 -17.02 -6.98
C GLY A 137 5.36 -17.23 -5.74
N TRP A 138 4.42 -16.31 -5.49
CA TRP A 138 3.54 -16.45 -4.32
C TRP A 138 2.79 -17.78 -4.36
N PRO A 139 2.81 -18.57 -3.27
CA PRO A 139 2.01 -19.77 -3.20
C PRO A 139 0.51 -19.40 -3.33
N GLU A 140 -0.31 -20.28 -3.88
CA GLU A 140 -1.75 -20.03 -4.07
C GLU A 140 -2.43 -19.61 -2.76
N GLU A 141 -2.00 -20.19 -1.64
CA GLU A 141 -2.46 -19.77 -0.30
C GLU A 141 -2.23 -18.29 0.00
N ALA A 142 -1.11 -17.71 -0.44
CA ALA A 142 -0.85 -16.28 -0.25
C ALA A 142 -1.77 -15.43 -1.15
N VAL A 143 -2.05 -15.87 -2.37
CA VAL A 143 -3.02 -15.22 -3.27
C VAL A 143 -4.41 -15.22 -2.66
N ASP A 144 -4.83 -16.35 -2.07
CA ASP A 144 -6.13 -16.46 -1.38
C ASP A 144 -6.19 -15.55 -0.15
N GLN A 145 -5.12 -15.50 0.65
CA GLN A 145 -5.06 -14.59 1.80
C GLN A 145 -5.07 -13.12 1.39
N LEU A 146 -4.45 -12.75 0.26
CA LEU A 146 -4.54 -11.40 -0.30
C LEU A 146 -5.95 -11.06 -0.77
N ALA A 147 -6.68 -12.01 -1.35
CA ALA A 147 -8.08 -11.82 -1.70
C ALA A 147 -8.96 -11.59 -0.44
N ALA A 148 -8.69 -12.33 0.64
CA ALA A 148 -9.35 -12.11 1.92
C ALA A 148 -8.98 -10.76 2.57
N MET A 149 -7.75 -10.28 2.38
CA MET A 149 -7.36 -8.92 2.75
C MET A 149 -8.18 -7.87 1.99
N ASP A 150 -8.36 -8.04 0.67
CA ASP A 150 -9.15 -7.11 -0.13
C ASP A 150 -10.58 -6.95 0.41
N GLU A 151 -11.21 -8.05 0.85
CA GLU A 151 -12.55 -8.01 1.45
C GLU A 151 -12.58 -7.21 2.76
N ARG A 152 -11.48 -7.18 3.52
CA ARG A 152 -11.38 -6.36 4.73
C ARG A 152 -11.31 -4.89 4.39
N TYR A 153 -10.53 -4.52 3.38
CA TYR A 153 -10.47 -3.16 2.86
C TYR A 153 -11.82 -2.71 2.30
N ASP A 154 -12.57 -3.60 1.61
CA ASP A 154 -13.92 -3.31 1.12
C ASP A 154 -14.90 -2.94 2.25
N ARG A 155 -14.72 -3.50 3.44
CA ARG A 155 -15.53 -3.19 4.63
C ARG A 155 -15.07 -1.95 5.40
N ALA A 156 -13.75 -1.71 5.45
CA ALA A 156 -13.16 -0.64 6.24
C ALA A 156 -13.20 0.73 5.53
N ALA A 157 -13.22 0.72 4.19
CA ALA A 157 -13.28 1.92 3.36
C ALA A 157 -14.32 1.76 2.26
N LEU A 158 -14.73 2.87 1.64
CA LEU A 158 -15.54 2.81 0.43
C LEU A 158 -14.62 2.46 -0.74
N ALA A 159 -14.38 1.15 -0.91
CA ALA A 159 -13.50 0.64 -1.94
C ALA A 159 -14.19 0.59 -3.31
N ARG A 160 -13.47 1.00 -4.37
CA ARG A 160 -13.92 0.93 -5.76
C ARG A 160 -12.77 0.45 -6.64
N ASP A 161 -13.10 -0.34 -7.65
CA ASP A 161 -12.13 -0.87 -8.59
C ASP A 161 -12.20 -0.11 -9.92
N PHE A 162 -11.04 0.23 -10.47
CA PHE A 162 -10.90 0.87 -11.77
C PHE A 162 -10.03 0.04 -12.68
N ALA A 163 -10.38 -0.03 -13.96
CA ALA A 163 -9.67 -0.87 -14.92
C ALA A 163 -9.51 -0.21 -16.29
N SER A 164 -8.51 -0.65 -17.03
CA SER A 164 -8.29 -0.32 -18.44
C SER A 164 -7.66 -1.52 -19.19
N PRO A 165 -8.22 -1.93 -20.37
CA PRO A 165 -9.58 -1.64 -20.82
C PRO A 165 -10.64 -2.23 -19.88
N VAL A 166 -11.86 -1.71 -19.93
CA VAL A 166 -12.93 -2.11 -18.99
C VAL A 166 -13.39 -3.56 -19.15
N ARG A 167 -13.46 -4.06 -20.38
CA ARG A 167 -14.00 -5.41 -20.67
C ARG A 167 -13.02 -6.53 -20.39
N GLU A 168 -11.74 -6.30 -20.70
CA GLU A 168 -10.65 -7.24 -20.48
C GLU A 168 -9.52 -6.49 -19.78
N PRO A 169 -9.57 -6.36 -18.47
CA PRO A 169 -8.62 -5.54 -17.72
C PRO A 169 -7.17 -5.96 -17.94
N ALA A 170 -6.40 -5.09 -18.57
CA ALA A 170 -4.95 -5.21 -18.65
C ALA A 170 -4.29 -4.54 -17.44
N CYS A 171 -4.93 -3.50 -16.91
CA CYS A 171 -4.56 -2.84 -15.67
C CYS A 171 -5.78 -2.70 -14.77
N VAL A 172 -5.57 -2.86 -13.49
CA VAL A 172 -6.51 -2.53 -12.42
C VAL A 172 -5.84 -1.64 -11.38
N CYS A 173 -6.62 -0.84 -10.69
CA CYS A 173 -6.24 -0.17 -9.45
C CYS A 173 -7.44 -0.06 -8.53
N ARG A 174 -7.19 0.12 -7.26
CA ARG A 174 -8.21 0.29 -6.23
C ARG A 174 -8.20 1.72 -5.68
N LEU A 175 -9.37 2.23 -5.39
CA LEU A 175 -9.59 3.51 -4.75
C LEU A 175 -10.23 3.26 -3.38
N TYR A 176 -9.55 3.62 -2.30
CA TYR A 176 -10.06 3.56 -0.94
C TYR A 176 -10.42 4.96 -0.47
N ARG A 177 -11.64 5.15 0.02
CA ARG A 177 -12.14 6.45 0.46
C ARG A 177 -12.61 6.41 1.90
N ALA A 178 -12.10 7.34 2.70
CA ALA A 178 -12.56 7.61 4.06
C ALA A 178 -12.22 9.06 4.44
N ASP A 179 -13.01 9.66 5.32
CA ASP A 179 -12.77 10.98 5.92
C ASP A 179 -12.49 12.13 4.93
N GLY A 180 -13.07 12.06 3.74
CA GLY A 180 -12.86 13.05 2.69
C GLY A 180 -11.50 12.95 2.00
N LEU A 181 -10.75 11.87 2.21
CA LEU A 181 -9.52 11.54 1.50
C LEU A 181 -9.75 10.34 0.58
N ALA A 182 -8.88 10.20 -0.43
CA ALA A 182 -8.88 9.04 -1.30
C ALA A 182 -7.46 8.55 -1.57
N GLN A 183 -7.22 7.26 -1.33
CA GLN A 183 -5.98 6.57 -1.65
C GLN A 183 -6.17 5.72 -2.90
N ILE A 184 -5.27 5.88 -3.89
CA ILE A 184 -5.15 4.96 -5.02
C ILE A 184 -4.09 3.93 -4.67
N ASP A 185 -4.44 2.66 -4.76
CA ASP A 185 -3.57 1.55 -4.36
C ASP A 185 -3.73 0.36 -5.33
N GLU A 186 -2.95 -0.71 -5.12
CA GLU A 186 -3.01 -1.95 -5.89
C GLU A 186 -2.95 -1.73 -7.42
N VAL A 187 -2.12 -0.78 -7.88
CA VAL A 187 -1.98 -0.48 -9.31
C VAL A 187 -1.16 -1.57 -9.99
N GLY A 188 -1.82 -2.41 -10.76
CA GLY A 188 -1.20 -3.56 -11.42
C GLY A 188 -1.54 -3.65 -12.89
N THR A 189 -0.52 -3.85 -13.76
CA THR A 189 -0.69 -4.11 -15.19
C THR A 189 -0.07 -5.45 -15.53
N VAL A 190 -0.84 -6.34 -16.18
CA VAL A 190 -0.35 -7.63 -16.68
C VAL A 190 0.83 -7.41 -17.63
N GLU A 191 1.85 -8.25 -17.54
CA GLU A 191 3.15 -8.01 -18.18
C GLU A 191 3.04 -7.82 -19.69
N ALA A 192 2.26 -8.66 -20.36
CA ALA A 192 2.07 -8.64 -21.82
C ALA A 192 1.45 -7.32 -22.36
N ARG A 193 0.85 -6.50 -21.47
CA ARG A 193 0.13 -5.28 -21.83
C ARG A 193 0.76 -4.02 -21.24
N ARG A 194 1.98 -4.13 -20.71
CA ARG A 194 2.74 -2.97 -20.20
C ARG A 194 3.17 -2.04 -21.34
N GLY A 195 3.26 -0.75 -21.06
CA GLY A 195 3.65 0.26 -22.05
C GLY A 195 2.52 0.77 -22.96
N GLU A 196 1.30 0.20 -22.87
CA GLU A 196 0.14 0.58 -23.69
C GLU A 196 -0.69 1.73 -23.09
N GLY A 197 -0.30 2.28 -21.93
CA GLY A 197 -0.98 3.40 -21.28
C GLY A 197 -2.14 3.03 -20.35
N HIS A 198 -2.45 1.74 -20.19
CA HIS A 198 -3.58 1.26 -19.38
C HIS A 198 -3.51 1.71 -17.92
N ALA A 199 -2.32 1.65 -17.31
CA ALA A 199 -2.14 2.13 -15.92
C ALA A 199 -2.46 3.63 -15.79
N SER A 200 -2.04 4.46 -16.76
CA SER A 200 -2.35 5.89 -16.75
C SER A 200 -3.84 6.14 -16.84
N ALA A 201 -4.55 5.40 -17.70
CA ALA A 201 -5.99 5.53 -17.86
C ALA A 201 -6.75 5.12 -16.60
N ALA A 202 -6.41 3.98 -15.98
CA ALA A 202 -7.07 3.49 -14.76
C ALA A 202 -6.82 4.45 -13.57
N VAL A 203 -5.57 4.85 -13.31
CA VAL A 203 -5.19 5.76 -12.22
C VAL A 203 -5.85 7.13 -12.36
N LEU A 204 -5.87 7.70 -13.58
CA LEU A 204 -6.52 8.99 -13.80
C LEU A 204 -8.05 8.90 -13.66
N ALA A 205 -8.67 7.81 -14.12
CA ALA A 205 -10.11 7.59 -13.92
C ALA A 205 -10.46 7.52 -12.42
N ALA A 206 -9.68 6.78 -11.63
CA ALA A 206 -9.84 6.70 -10.17
C ALA A 206 -9.65 8.06 -9.50
N ALA A 207 -8.61 8.80 -9.88
CA ALA A 207 -8.31 10.11 -9.31
C ALA A 207 -9.38 11.16 -9.66
N ASP A 208 -9.87 11.17 -10.90
CA ASP A 208 -10.92 12.09 -11.35
C ASP A 208 -12.27 11.78 -10.65
N ALA A 209 -12.58 10.48 -10.47
CA ALA A 209 -13.76 10.06 -9.73
C ALA A 209 -13.70 10.50 -8.26
N ALA A 210 -12.56 10.33 -7.59
CA ALA A 210 -12.36 10.77 -6.22
C ALA A 210 -12.52 12.31 -6.08
N ALA A 211 -11.89 13.07 -6.99
CA ALA A 211 -11.97 14.53 -6.99
C ALA A 211 -13.41 15.02 -7.26
N ALA A 212 -14.13 14.39 -8.19
CA ALA A 212 -15.54 14.71 -8.48
C ALA A 212 -16.47 14.51 -7.27
N GLU A 213 -16.09 13.62 -6.35
CA GLU A 213 -16.81 13.36 -5.10
C GLU A 213 -16.29 14.19 -3.91
N GLY A 214 -15.41 15.16 -4.19
CA GLY A 214 -14.90 16.10 -3.19
C GLY A 214 -13.81 15.56 -2.28
N CYS A 215 -13.16 14.45 -2.63
CA CYS A 215 -12.01 13.96 -1.89
C CYS A 215 -10.79 14.86 -2.09
N ASP A 216 -10.21 15.32 -0.99
CA ASP A 216 -8.99 16.15 -0.97
C ASP A 216 -8.19 15.87 0.32
N PRO A 217 -6.94 15.37 0.22
CA PRO A 217 -6.23 15.01 -1.00
C PRO A 217 -6.64 13.65 -1.62
N VAL A 218 -6.39 13.53 -2.93
CA VAL A 218 -6.24 12.23 -3.60
C VAL A 218 -4.76 11.90 -3.60
N PHE A 219 -4.38 10.74 -3.07
CA PHE A 219 -2.98 10.39 -2.85
C PHE A 219 -2.68 8.92 -3.14
N LEU A 220 -1.41 8.59 -3.19
CA LEU A 220 -0.91 7.22 -3.29
C LEU A 220 0.42 7.07 -2.54
N LEU A 221 0.80 5.82 -2.27
CA LEU A 221 2.12 5.45 -1.79
C LEU A 221 2.88 4.72 -2.89
N THR A 222 4.18 4.97 -3.01
CA THR A 222 5.02 4.32 -4.03
C THR A 222 6.47 4.18 -3.56
N ASP A 223 7.12 3.09 -3.94
CA ASP A 223 8.53 2.86 -3.58
C ASP A 223 9.43 3.96 -4.13
N ALA A 224 10.23 4.57 -3.26
CA ALA A 224 11.19 5.62 -3.60
C ALA A 224 12.35 5.09 -4.47
N SER A 225 12.65 3.80 -4.40
CA SER A 225 13.74 3.15 -5.13
C SER A 225 13.33 2.65 -6.52
N ASP A 226 12.03 2.54 -6.80
CA ASP A 226 11.50 2.03 -8.06
C ASP A 226 11.04 3.17 -8.99
N TRP A 227 10.90 2.86 -10.28
CA TRP A 227 10.57 3.82 -11.35
C TRP A 227 9.15 4.45 -11.27
N PRO A 228 8.10 3.83 -10.67
CA PRO A 228 6.72 4.31 -10.72
C PRO A 228 6.54 5.73 -10.17
N HIS A 229 7.33 6.15 -9.16
CA HIS A 229 7.23 7.51 -8.63
C HIS A 229 7.50 8.58 -9.71
N LYS A 230 8.39 8.32 -10.67
CA LYS A 230 8.69 9.24 -11.79
C LYS A 230 7.51 9.31 -12.75
N TRP A 231 6.88 8.17 -12.99
CA TRP A 231 5.70 8.09 -13.84
C TRP A 231 4.49 8.76 -13.17
N TYR A 232 4.24 8.57 -11.89
CA TYR A 232 3.16 9.27 -11.17
C TYR A 232 3.32 10.80 -11.23
N ARG A 233 4.53 11.33 -11.24
CA ARG A 233 4.76 12.78 -11.46
C ARG A 233 4.20 13.24 -12.79
N THR A 234 4.30 12.45 -13.86
CA THR A 234 3.74 12.81 -15.17
C THR A 234 2.20 12.79 -15.18
N LEU A 235 1.58 12.07 -14.23
CA LEU A 235 0.13 12.04 -14.02
C LEU A 235 -0.39 13.16 -13.10
N GLY A 236 0.50 14.02 -12.62
CA GLY A 236 0.14 15.17 -11.79
C GLY A 236 0.23 14.93 -10.28
N PHE A 237 0.97 13.90 -9.85
CA PHE A 237 1.25 13.64 -8.45
C PHE A 237 2.57 14.27 -8.01
N SER A 238 2.58 14.90 -6.84
CA SER A 238 3.77 15.51 -6.22
C SER A 238 4.07 14.86 -4.88
N GLU A 239 5.35 14.62 -4.61
CA GLU A 239 5.82 14.12 -3.32
C GLU A 239 5.62 15.18 -2.23
N ILE A 240 5.04 14.79 -1.09
CA ILE A 240 4.85 15.65 0.08
C ILE A 240 5.46 15.08 1.36
N GLY A 241 5.96 13.85 1.33
CA GLY A 241 6.56 13.17 2.47
C GLY A 241 6.86 11.72 2.16
N SER A 242 7.20 10.97 3.18
CA SER A 242 7.43 9.53 3.08
C SER A 242 7.06 8.79 4.35
N VAL A 243 6.71 7.52 4.22
CA VAL A 243 6.57 6.54 5.30
C VAL A 243 7.60 5.43 5.09
N TYR A 244 7.93 4.71 6.15
CA TYR A 244 8.92 3.64 6.08
C TYR A 244 8.31 2.33 6.54
N GLU A 245 8.69 1.27 5.86
CA GLU A 245 8.43 -0.10 6.28
C GLU A 245 9.76 -0.85 6.44
N PHE A 246 9.85 -1.62 7.48
CA PHE A 246 11.00 -2.47 7.74
C PHE A 246 10.51 -3.91 7.87
N LEU A 247 11.10 -4.80 7.09
CA LEU A 247 10.70 -6.21 7.04
C LEU A 247 11.90 -7.11 7.28
N LYS A 248 11.78 -8.03 8.22
CA LYS A 248 12.74 -9.09 8.46
C LYS A 248 12.07 -10.44 8.32
N LEU A 249 12.62 -11.26 7.43
CA LEU A 249 12.22 -12.64 7.26
C LEU A 249 13.11 -13.58 8.06
N PRO A 250 12.65 -14.76 8.48
CA PRO A 250 13.50 -15.78 9.07
C PRO A 250 14.66 -16.14 8.12
N LEU A 251 15.82 -16.49 8.68
CA LEU A 251 16.94 -17.00 7.91
C LEU A 251 16.51 -18.27 7.17
N GLY A 252 16.49 -18.23 5.83
CA GLY A 252 16.07 -19.35 4.98
C GLY A 252 14.61 -19.35 4.55
N GLY A 253 13.82 -18.35 4.96
CA GLY A 253 12.44 -18.16 4.47
C GLY A 253 12.46 -17.59 3.04
N ALA A 254 11.85 -18.30 2.10
CA ALA A 254 11.49 -17.71 0.81
C ALA A 254 10.54 -16.53 1.06
N ARG A 255 10.70 -15.43 0.30
CA ARG A 255 9.67 -14.38 0.26
C ARG A 255 8.39 -15.04 -0.24
N PRO A 256 7.25 -14.87 0.45
CA PRO A 256 5.97 -15.27 -0.12
C PRO A 256 5.66 -14.42 -1.33
#